data_c04afb3e9067b8ad549391be2f3bb0a2
#
_entry.id   c04afb3e9067b8ad549391be2f3bb0a2
#
_cell.length_a   1.000
_cell.length_b   1.000
_cell.length_c   1.000
_cell.angle_alpha   90.00
_cell.angle_beta   90.00
_cell.angle_gamma   90.00
#
_symmetry.space_group_name_H-M   'P 1'
#
loop_
_entity.id
_entity.type
_entity.pdbx_description
1 polymer ?
#
loop_
_entity_poly.entity_id
_entity_poly.type
_entity_poly.pdbx_seq_one_letter_code
_entity_poly.pdbx_strand_id
1 'polypeptide(L)'
;IDRETVELFRSKEILARKERGAQTKDEAALVAEEKLRQRKHQEELKRLIRQSLLAGTIFFRGNDRSPDEGAADVNRAAAKVLGQALPEVFDRFEEAAARVARKDLDELMSTENLRGLTPVFTNLALVRDQGGKPVFNVENGPLAEVMARIENRTSYGEVATGRYLTDEFASEPFGWEFDVVRLLVISLLRAGKLEATSKGQVLESALSLEARNTFTNNNLFRQASFRPKVGLEFTNIVDAADHFKEVFGKEVSELEQGVVAHALREEIHRFDQGLQETYTTLVQHSLPGAEVLRTALDQMRAIRAGKEEQAILSFNASYKELKEAIKRGSELGQELNETRLVDLARARKAIDQLWPCLQEE
;
A
#
# COMPACT_ATOMS: atom_id res chain seq x y z
N ILE A 1 -41.05 7.57 37.20
CA ILE A 1 -41.08 6.80 35.94
C ILE A 1 -42.10 5.69 36.09
N ASP A 2 -42.03 4.80 37.07
CA ASP A 2 -42.92 3.63 37.22
C ASP A 2 -44.40 4.01 37.29
N ARG A 3 -44.74 5.03 38.09
CA ARG A 3 -46.10 5.54 38.18
C ARG A 3 -46.65 5.99 36.82
N GLU A 4 -45.91 6.81 36.11
CA GLU A 4 -46.34 7.33 34.80
C GLU A 4 -46.43 6.22 33.75
N THR A 5 -45.55 5.21 33.82
CA THR A 5 -45.64 4.02 32.98
C THR A 5 -46.93 3.23 33.20
N VAL A 6 -47.29 3.03 34.45
CA VAL A 6 -48.54 2.34 34.82
C VAL A 6 -49.78 3.14 34.38
N GLU A 7 -49.80 4.44 34.59
CA GLU A 7 -50.94 5.27 34.18
C GLU A 7 -51.05 5.35 32.65
N LEU A 8 -49.92 5.48 31.93
CA LEU A 8 -49.89 5.41 30.45
C LEU A 8 -50.43 4.06 29.94
N PHE A 9 -50.02 2.97 30.56
CA PHE A 9 -50.51 1.64 30.19
C PHE A 9 -52.02 1.52 30.42
N ARG A 10 -52.52 1.95 31.59
CA ARG A 10 -53.95 1.98 31.90
C ARG A 10 -54.77 2.78 30.90
N SER A 11 -54.32 4.00 30.57
CA SER A 11 -54.95 4.83 29.54
C SER A 11 -54.99 4.16 28.16
N LYS A 12 -53.91 3.51 27.78
CA LYS A 12 -53.85 2.75 26.53
C LYS A 12 -54.85 1.58 26.51
N GLU A 13 -54.94 0.82 27.58
CA GLU A 13 -55.91 -0.29 27.72
C GLU A 13 -57.36 0.20 27.68
N ILE A 14 -57.67 1.29 28.36
CA ILE A 14 -59.02 1.88 28.32
C ILE A 14 -59.37 2.33 26.90
N LEU A 15 -58.48 3.01 26.21
CA LEU A 15 -58.70 3.43 24.84
C LEU A 15 -58.85 2.26 23.88
N ALA A 16 -58.01 1.21 23.98
CA ALA A 16 -58.08 0.02 23.15
C ALA A 16 -59.45 -0.67 23.27
N ARG A 17 -60.06 -0.68 24.47
CA ARG A 17 -61.36 -1.30 24.75
C ARG A 17 -62.55 -0.44 24.38
N LYS A 18 -62.42 0.88 24.50
CA LYS A 18 -63.57 1.80 24.43
C LYS A 18 -63.64 2.60 23.16
N GLU A 19 -62.51 2.87 22.48
CA GLU A 19 -62.46 3.74 21.29
C GLU A 19 -63.34 3.26 20.13
N ARG A 20 -63.42 1.91 19.93
CA ARG A 20 -64.20 1.29 18.85
C ARG A 20 -65.68 1.13 19.17
N GLY A 21 -66.07 1.31 20.41
CA GLY A 21 -67.45 1.06 20.88
C GLY A 21 -68.22 2.30 21.36
N ALA A 22 -67.62 3.48 21.29
CA ALA A 22 -68.27 4.73 21.76
C ALA A 22 -69.38 5.13 20.78
N GLN A 23 -70.62 4.90 21.19
CA GLN A 23 -71.80 5.19 20.35
C GLN A 23 -72.56 6.44 20.82
N THR A 24 -72.36 6.89 22.06
CA THR A 24 -73.03 8.08 22.61
C THR A 24 -72.08 9.26 22.64
N LYS A 25 -72.66 10.50 22.67
CA LYS A 25 -71.89 11.73 22.75
C LYS A 25 -71.04 11.78 24.03
N ASP A 26 -71.58 11.23 25.13
CA ASP A 26 -70.87 11.23 26.42
C ASP A 26 -69.73 10.22 26.43
N GLU A 27 -69.89 9.07 25.81
CA GLU A 27 -68.80 8.12 25.63
C GLU A 27 -67.66 8.66 24.74
N ALA A 28 -68.04 9.38 23.67
CA ALA A 28 -67.07 10.00 22.82
C ALA A 28 -66.27 11.12 23.55
N ALA A 29 -66.95 11.87 24.46
CA ALA A 29 -66.30 12.86 25.30
C ALA A 29 -65.32 12.22 26.30
N LEU A 30 -65.69 11.11 26.92
CA LEU A 30 -64.80 10.36 27.81
C LEU A 30 -63.56 9.76 27.05
N VAL A 31 -63.76 9.25 25.87
CA VAL A 31 -62.65 8.77 25.01
C VAL A 31 -61.71 9.94 24.65
N ALA A 32 -62.24 11.12 24.34
CA ALA A 32 -61.43 12.30 24.05
C ALA A 32 -60.61 12.76 25.28
N GLU A 33 -61.23 12.75 26.47
CA GLU A 33 -60.52 13.06 27.70
C GLU A 33 -59.43 12.07 28.00
N GLU A 34 -59.68 10.78 27.83
CA GLU A 34 -58.70 9.70 28.06
C GLU A 34 -57.53 9.81 27.05
N LYS A 35 -57.78 10.22 25.81
CA LYS A 35 -56.69 10.54 24.82
C LYS A 35 -55.83 11.70 25.30
N LEU A 36 -56.41 12.72 25.88
CA LEU A 36 -55.64 13.84 26.45
C LEU A 36 -54.81 13.39 27.65
N ARG A 37 -55.39 12.54 28.52
CA ARG A 37 -54.70 11.93 29.66
C ARG A 37 -53.52 11.07 29.20
N GLN A 38 -53.74 10.20 28.23
CA GLN A 38 -52.68 9.38 27.61
C GLN A 38 -51.52 10.26 27.10
N ARG A 39 -51.81 11.28 26.35
CA ARG A 39 -50.77 12.24 25.85
C ARG A 39 -49.99 12.89 26.98
N LYS A 40 -50.69 13.36 28.02
CA LYS A 40 -50.09 13.93 29.22
C LYS A 40 -49.12 12.99 29.90
N HIS A 41 -49.54 11.75 30.17
CA HIS A 41 -48.68 10.74 30.76
C HIS A 41 -47.53 10.34 29.86
N GLN A 42 -47.74 10.29 28.54
CA GLN A 42 -46.67 10.03 27.57
C GLN A 42 -45.59 11.15 27.57
N GLU A 43 -46.00 12.41 27.58
CA GLU A 43 -45.05 13.54 27.62
C GLU A 43 -44.33 13.63 28.97
N GLU A 44 -45.03 13.40 30.07
CA GLU A 44 -44.41 13.37 31.38
C GLU A 44 -43.44 12.21 31.55
N LEU A 45 -43.76 11.04 31.02
CA LEU A 45 -42.88 9.88 31.02
C LEU A 45 -41.61 10.15 30.18
N LYS A 46 -41.75 10.74 29.00
CA LYS A 46 -40.61 11.20 28.19
C LYS A 46 -39.73 12.19 28.95
N ARG A 47 -40.34 13.15 29.61
CA ARG A 47 -39.62 14.17 30.41
C ARG A 47 -38.83 13.49 31.56
N LEU A 48 -39.46 12.58 32.29
CA LEU A 48 -38.84 11.88 33.42
C LEU A 48 -37.70 10.97 32.96
N ILE A 49 -37.88 10.22 31.86
CA ILE A 49 -36.81 9.37 31.26
C ILE A 49 -35.63 10.26 30.87
N ARG A 50 -35.91 11.36 30.16
CA ARG A 50 -34.86 12.30 29.76
C ARG A 50 -34.12 12.85 30.97
N GLN A 51 -34.83 13.32 31.98
CA GLN A 51 -34.25 13.85 33.20
C GLN A 51 -33.40 12.79 33.92
N SER A 52 -33.90 11.57 34.04
CA SER A 52 -33.16 10.44 34.64
C SER A 52 -31.85 10.13 33.88
N LEU A 53 -31.88 10.16 32.54
CA LEU A 53 -30.70 9.94 31.71
C LEU A 53 -29.67 11.06 31.83
N LEU A 54 -30.15 12.34 31.92
CA LEU A 54 -29.25 13.49 32.02
C LEU A 54 -28.67 13.70 33.43
N ALA A 55 -29.43 13.34 34.48
CA ALA A 55 -28.98 13.40 35.87
C ALA A 55 -28.33 12.11 36.38
N GLY A 56 -28.25 11.10 35.54
CA GLY A 56 -27.63 9.81 35.87
C GLY A 56 -26.11 9.87 35.84
N THR A 57 -25.47 8.82 36.37
CA THR A 57 -24.02 8.61 36.29
C THR A 57 -23.72 7.48 35.31
N ILE A 58 -22.76 7.71 34.43
CA ILE A 58 -22.28 6.72 33.46
C ILE A 58 -20.95 6.17 33.99
N PHE A 59 -20.90 4.86 34.20
CA PHE A 59 -19.67 4.17 34.61
C PHE A 59 -18.98 3.60 33.37
N PHE A 60 -17.71 3.95 33.21
CA PHE A 60 -16.90 3.43 32.14
C PHE A 60 -15.46 3.16 32.63
N ARG A 61 -14.99 1.92 32.53
CA ARG A 61 -13.64 1.48 32.97
C ARG A 61 -13.29 1.92 34.40
N GLY A 62 -14.28 1.87 35.31
CA GLY A 62 -14.09 2.25 36.73
C GLY A 62 -14.14 3.75 36.99
N ASN A 63 -14.35 4.57 36.01
CA ASN A 63 -14.51 6.02 36.12
C ASN A 63 -15.97 6.45 36.02
N ASP A 64 -16.38 7.33 36.93
CA ASP A 64 -17.71 7.94 36.92
C ASP A 64 -17.71 9.15 35.97
N ARG A 65 -18.72 9.21 35.11
CA ARG A 65 -18.94 10.34 34.21
C ARG A 65 -20.38 10.80 34.33
N SER A 66 -20.55 12.09 34.50
CA SER A 66 -21.89 12.69 34.50
C SER A 66 -22.22 13.24 33.12
N PRO A 67 -23.41 12.94 32.61
CA PRO A 67 -23.95 13.65 31.46
C PRO A 67 -24.04 15.14 31.77
N ASP A 68 -24.09 15.95 30.72
CA ASP A 68 -24.27 17.39 30.90
C ASP A 68 -25.75 17.71 31.22
N GLU A 69 -26.04 18.06 32.47
CA GLU A 69 -27.39 18.45 32.88
C GLU A 69 -27.94 19.64 32.07
N GLY A 70 -27.05 20.49 31.54
CA GLY A 70 -27.38 21.57 30.64
C GLY A 70 -27.54 21.20 29.17
N ALA A 71 -27.34 19.90 28.83
CA ALA A 71 -27.48 19.49 27.45
C ALA A 71 -28.92 19.64 26.94
N ALA A 72 -29.07 20.19 25.75
CA ALA A 72 -30.37 20.40 25.13
C ALA A 72 -31.12 19.07 24.86
N ASP A 73 -30.38 17.97 24.66
CA ASP A 73 -30.96 16.65 24.43
C ASP A 73 -29.97 15.52 24.84
N VAL A 74 -30.49 14.29 24.93
CA VAL A 74 -29.75 13.08 25.32
C VAL A 74 -28.65 12.75 24.32
N ASN A 75 -28.85 13.05 23.03
CA ASN A 75 -27.85 12.74 22.01
C ASN A 75 -26.59 13.59 22.20
N ARG A 76 -26.76 14.89 22.54
CA ARG A 76 -25.62 15.76 22.84
C ARG A 76 -24.90 15.35 24.12
N ALA A 77 -25.65 14.96 25.16
CA ALA A 77 -25.06 14.44 26.37
C ALA A 77 -24.27 13.15 26.11
N ALA A 78 -24.83 12.22 25.35
CA ALA A 78 -24.17 11.01 24.93
C ALA A 78 -22.91 11.27 24.10
N ALA A 79 -23.00 12.18 23.12
CA ALA A 79 -21.86 12.57 22.30
C ALA A 79 -20.71 13.15 23.13
N LYS A 80 -21.02 13.97 24.16
CA LYS A 80 -20.02 14.52 25.08
C LYS A 80 -19.31 13.41 25.86
N VAL A 81 -20.09 12.50 26.46
CA VAL A 81 -19.51 11.38 27.24
C VAL A 81 -18.70 10.45 26.37
N LEU A 82 -19.19 10.11 25.15
CA LEU A 82 -18.44 9.32 24.18
C LEU A 82 -17.15 10.02 23.75
N GLY A 83 -17.21 11.35 23.48
CA GLY A 83 -16.03 12.12 23.14
C GLY A 83 -14.96 12.14 24.24
N GLN A 84 -15.35 11.95 25.50
CA GLN A 84 -14.42 11.81 26.63
C GLN A 84 -13.92 10.37 26.81
N ALA A 85 -14.75 9.36 26.49
CA ALA A 85 -14.45 7.96 26.70
C ALA A 85 -13.65 7.33 25.53
N LEU A 86 -13.98 7.71 24.30
CA LEU A 86 -13.34 7.13 23.10
C LEU A 86 -11.81 7.28 23.06
N PRO A 87 -11.21 8.43 23.43
CA PRO A 87 -9.75 8.54 23.47
C PRO A 87 -9.07 7.61 24.50
N GLU A 88 -9.80 7.16 25.53
CA GLU A 88 -9.28 6.17 26.49
C GLU A 88 -9.37 4.74 25.99
N VAL A 89 -10.22 4.49 25.00
CA VAL A 89 -10.38 3.18 24.33
C VAL A 89 -9.42 3.09 23.15
N PHE A 90 -9.37 4.15 22.36
CA PHE A 90 -8.60 4.24 21.13
C PHE A 90 -7.49 5.29 21.27
N ASP A 91 -6.59 5.05 22.22
CA ASP A 91 -5.50 5.99 22.55
C ASP A 91 -4.46 6.12 21.42
N ARG A 92 -4.45 5.16 20.48
CA ARG A 92 -3.62 5.15 19.28
C ARG A 92 -4.37 5.53 18.00
N PHE A 93 -5.61 6.00 18.10
CA PHE A 93 -6.42 6.39 16.94
C PHE A 93 -5.76 7.48 16.10
N GLU A 94 -5.19 8.48 16.75
CA GLU A 94 -4.56 9.65 16.09
C GLU A 94 -3.36 9.28 15.21
N GLU A 95 -2.74 8.11 15.41
CA GLU A 95 -1.60 7.66 14.61
C GLU A 95 -1.99 7.44 13.14
N ALA A 96 -3.27 7.12 12.87
CA ALA A 96 -3.78 6.94 11.53
C ALA A 96 -5.19 7.54 11.33
N ALA A 97 -5.47 8.66 12.01
CA ALA A 97 -6.74 9.39 11.92
C ALA A 97 -6.89 10.10 10.57
N ALA A 98 -7.19 9.36 9.52
CA ALA A 98 -7.39 9.89 8.18
C ALA A 98 -8.59 9.25 7.49
N ARG A 99 -9.21 9.98 6.59
CA ARG A 99 -10.22 9.45 5.66
C ARG A 99 -9.55 9.15 4.32
N VAL A 100 -9.55 7.88 3.95
CA VAL A 100 -9.02 7.41 2.68
C VAL A 100 -10.17 7.27 1.69
N ALA A 101 -10.07 7.94 0.56
CA ALA A 101 -11.02 7.79 -0.53
C ALA A 101 -10.52 6.73 -1.53
N ARG A 102 -11.44 6.15 -2.30
CA ARG A 102 -11.07 5.18 -3.35
C ARG A 102 -10.03 5.72 -4.34
N LYS A 103 -10.10 7.01 -4.67
CA LYS A 103 -9.13 7.68 -5.54
C LYS A 103 -7.71 7.61 -4.98
N ASP A 104 -7.53 7.67 -3.67
CA ASP A 104 -6.21 7.63 -3.04
C ASP A 104 -5.57 6.24 -3.20
N LEU A 105 -6.38 5.19 -3.09
CA LEU A 105 -5.96 3.80 -3.36
C LEU A 105 -5.63 3.60 -4.86
N ASP A 106 -6.50 4.09 -5.74
CA ASP A 106 -6.30 3.97 -7.18
C ASP A 106 -5.04 4.72 -7.64
N GLU A 107 -4.80 5.91 -7.09
CA GLU A 107 -3.61 6.71 -7.38
C GLU A 107 -2.34 5.99 -6.93
N LEU A 108 -2.31 5.48 -5.70
CA LEU A 108 -1.17 4.72 -5.18
C LEU A 108 -0.84 3.48 -6.03
N MET A 109 -1.85 2.84 -6.64
CA MET A 109 -1.67 1.65 -7.47
C MET A 109 -1.49 1.94 -8.97
N SER A 110 -1.56 3.19 -9.40
CA SER A 110 -1.43 3.55 -10.82
C SER A 110 -0.25 4.46 -11.12
N THR A 111 0.20 5.24 -10.16
CA THR A 111 1.26 6.23 -10.35
C THR A 111 2.61 5.63 -9.99
N GLU A 112 3.58 5.72 -10.89
CA GLU A 112 4.96 5.34 -10.60
C GLU A 112 5.66 6.35 -9.69
N ASN A 113 5.18 7.60 -9.68
CA ASN A 113 5.79 8.69 -8.96
C ASN A 113 5.11 8.94 -7.61
N LEU A 114 5.85 8.83 -6.51
CA LEU A 114 5.37 9.18 -5.15
C LEU A 114 5.32 10.70 -4.91
N ARG A 115 5.85 11.52 -5.81
CA ARG A 115 5.70 12.98 -5.77
C ARG A 115 4.32 13.37 -6.29
N GLY A 116 3.57 14.12 -5.50
CA GLY A 116 2.24 14.57 -5.90
C GLY A 116 1.09 13.67 -5.48
N LEU A 117 1.34 12.67 -4.64
CA LEU A 117 0.29 11.91 -3.98
C LEU A 117 -0.62 12.83 -3.15
N THR A 118 -1.86 12.39 -2.94
CA THR A 118 -2.86 13.15 -2.18
C THR A 118 -2.39 13.49 -0.76
N PRO A 119 -2.94 14.54 -0.12
CA PRO A 119 -2.55 14.96 1.23
C PRO A 119 -2.65 13.85 2.30
N VAL A 120 -3.44 12.81 2.07
CA VAL A 120 -3.55 11.66 2.98
C VAL A 120 -2.19 11.01 3.26
N PHE A 121 -1.34 10.91 2.25
CA PHE A 121 0.00 10.33 2.42
C PHE A 121 0.93 11.17 3.30
N THR A 122 0.80 12.49 3.20
CA THR A 122 1.52 13.43 4.06
C THR A 122 0.96 13.44 5.49
N ASN A 123 -0.37 13.44 5.63
CA ASN A 123 -1.03 13.44 6.94
C ASN A 123 -0.71 12.17 7.74
N LEU A 124 -0.60 11.03 7.08
CA LEU A 124 -0.21 9.75 7.69
C LEU A 124 1.31 9.55 7.77
N ALA A 125 2.10 10.54 7.33
CA ALA A 125 3.56 10.47 7.27
C ALA A 125 4.09 9.19 6.58
N LEU A 126 3.38 8.72 5.53
CA LEU A 126 3.71 7.48 4.83
C LEU A 126 4.94 7.61 3.95
N VAL A 127 5.26 8.83 3.50
CA VAL A 127 6.38 9.12 2.60
C VAL A 127 7.32 10.11 3.28
N ARG A 128 8.62 9.81 3.22
CA ARG A 128 9.70 10.71 3.66
C ARG A 128 10.62 11.03 2.50
N ASP A 129 11.29 12.16 2.54
CA ASP A 129 12.36 12.48 1.59
C ASP A 129 13.68 11.86 2.07
N GLN A 130 14.35 11.16 1.16
CA GLN A 130 15.68 10.60 1.41
C GLN A 130 16.59 10.93 0.24
N GLY A 131 17.49 11.86 0.46
CA GLY A 131 18.42 12.31 -0.58
C GLY A 131 17.74 12.98 -1.78
N GLY A 132 16.63 13.69 -1.58
CA GLY A 132 15.85 14.35 -2.63
C GLY A 132 14.86 13.44 -3.36
N LYS A 133 14.72 12.17 -2.93
CA LYS A 133 13.78 11.20 -3.49
C LYS A 133 12.75 10.77 -2.44
N PRO A 134 11.46 10.68 -2.80
CA PRO A 134 10.42 10.21 -1.89
C PRO A 134 10.54 8.69 -1.69
N VAL A 135 10.48 8.24 -0.44
CA VAL A 135 10.48 6.82 -0.05
C VAL A 135 9.42 6.56 1.02
N PHE A 136 8.91 5.34 1.10
CA PHE A 136 7.98 4.98 2.17
C PHE A 136 8.67 4.95 3.53
N ASN A 137 8.02 5.51 4.54
CA ASN A 137 8.49 5.57 5.92
C ASN A 137 8.14 4.28 6.67
N VAL A 138 8.71 3.16 6.26
CA VAL A 138 8.37 1.82 6.76
C VAL A 138 8.87 1.52 8.17
N GLU A 139 9.81 2.32 8.68
CA GLU A 139 10.46 2.11 9.99
C GLU A 139 9.71 2.79 11.13
N ASN A 140 8.79 3.70 10.83
CA ASN A 140 8.10 4.50 11.83
C ASN A 140 6.61 4.64 11.52
N GLY A 141 5.84 5.03 12.53
CA GLY A 141 4.43 5.35 12.40
C GLY A 141 3.54 4.16 12.03
N PRO A 142 2.41 4.41 11.36
CA PRO A 142 1.40 3.39 11.07
C PRO A 142 1.91 2.23 10.20
N LEU A 143 2.86 2.48 9.30
CA LEU A 143 3.45 1.43 8.47
C LEU A 143 4.25 0.42 9.29
N ALA A 144 5.07 0.91 10.22
CA ALA A 144 5.84 0.06 11.12
C ALA A 144 4.93 -0.81 12.00
N GLU A 145 3.81 -0.24 12.48
CA GLU A 145 2.86 -0.98 13.31
C GLU A 145 2.17 -2.11 12.54
N VAL A 146 1.70 -1.82 11.31
CA VAL A 146 1.09 -2.86 10.44
C VAL A 146 2.12 -3.95 10.13
N MET A 147 3.36 -3.57 9.82
CA MET A 147 4.44 -4.53 9.56
C MET A 147 4.71 -5.42 10.77
N ALA A 148 4.83 -4.83 11.97
CA ALA A 148 5.05 -5.57 13.21
C ALA A 148 3.93 -6.58 13.51
N ARG A 149 2.66 -6.25 13.23
CA ARG A 149 1.53 -7.20 13.39
C ARG A 149 1.61 -8.36 12.40
N ILE A 150 2.01 -8.10 11.17
CA ILE A 150 2.21 -9.15 10.16
C ILE A 150 3.38 -10.06 10.56
N GLU A 151 4.51 -9.49 10.96
CA GLU A 151 5.69 -10.22 11.42
C GLU A 151 5.39 -11.08 12.64
N ASN A 152 4.74 -10.51 13.65
CA ASN A 152 4.35 -11.22 14.86
C ASN A 152 3.49 -12.43 14.51
N ARG A 153 2.41 -12.23 13.74
CA ARG A 153 1.50 -13.32 13.35
C ARG A 153 2.21 -14.42 12.56
N THR A 154 3.08 -14.02 11.64
CA THR A 154 3.84 -14.98 10.80
C THR A 154 4.90 -15.74 11.59
N SER A 155 5.49 -15.13 12.62
CA SER A 155 6.47 -15.81 13.49
C SER A 155 5.87 -16.98 14.28
N TYR A 156 4.56 -16.93 14.55
CA TYR A 156 3.80 -18.04 15.16
C TYR A 156 3.30 -19.08 14.12
N GLY A 157 3.70 -18.94 12.85
CA GLY A 157 3.26 -19.85 11.77
C GLY A 157 1.83 -19.57 11.29
N GLU A 158 1.21 -18.49 11.73
CA GLU A 158 -0.14 -18.10 11.31
C GLU A 158 -0.11 -17.19 10.09
N VAL A 159 -1.22 -17.17 9.35
CA VAL A 159 -1.35 -16.33 8.15
C VAL A 159 -1.95 -14.98 8.52
N ALA A 160 -1.28 -13.89 8.19
CA ALA A 160 -1.85 -12.55 8.27
C ALA A 160 -2.73 -12.30 7.04
N THR A 161 -4.06 -12.26 7.24
CA THR A 161 -5.03 -11.96 6.17
C THR A 161 -5.50 -10.52 6.24
N GLY A 162 -6.04 -9.99 5.13
CA GLY A 162 -6.64 -8.66 5.12
C GLY A 162 -7.78 -8.52 6.13
N ARG A 163 -8.55 -9.61 6.34
CA ARG A 163 -9.57 -9.67 7.39
C ARG A 163 -8.96 -9.50 8.77
N TYR A 164 -7.93 -10.29 9.09
CA TYR A 164 -7.25 -10.19 10.38
C TYR A 164 -6.74 -8.78 10.64
N LEU A 165 -6.04 -8.19 9.67
CA LEU A 165 -5.49 -6.84 9.84
C LEU A 165 -6.59 -5.79 10.04
N THR A 166 -7.67 -5.86 9.27
CA THR A 166 -8.77 -4.89 9.43
C THR A 166 -9.50 -5.05 10.76
N ASP A 167 -9.70 -6.27 11.25
CA ASP A 167 -10.36 -6.53 12.52
C ASP A 167 -9.45 -6.13 13.70
N GLU A 168 -8.15 -6.41 13.62
CA GLU A 168 -7.14 -6.04 14.62
C GLU A 168 -7.05 -4.51 14.77
N PHE A 169 -6.88 -3.78 13.66
CA PHE A 169 -6.73 -2.33 13.70
C PHE A 169 -8.05 -1.55 13.87
N ALA A 170 -9.20 -2.19 13.66
CA ALA A 170 -10.48 -1.62 14.06
C ALA A 170 -10.76 -1.73 15.56
N SER A 171 -10.03 -2.60 16.26
CA SER A 171 -10.18 -2.86 17.70
C SER A 171 -9.32 -1.92 18.53
N GLU A 172 -9.50 -1.98 19.88
CA GLU A 172 -8.61 -1.31 20.82
C GLU A 172 -7.15 -1.76 20.62
N PRO A 173 -6.17 -0.87 20.66
CA PRO A 173 -6.23 0.57 20.99
C PRO A 173 -6.35 1.49 19.77
N PHE A 174 -6.49 0.97 18.55
CA PHE A 174 -6.32 1.70 17.29
C PHE A 174 -7.60 2.38 16.80
N GLY A 175 -8.67 1.63 16.51
CA GLY A 175 -9.90 2.16 15.95
C GLY A 175 -9.76 2.68 14.50
N TRP A 176 -8.77 2.17 13.74
CA TRP A 176 -8.49 2.65 12.38
C TRP A 176 -9.53 2.17 11.37
N GLU A 177 -9.84 3.04 10.42
CA GLU A 177 -10.81 2.72 9.36
C GLU A 177 -10.27 1.66 8.39
N PHE A 178 -11.16 0.86 7.84
CA PHE A 178 -10.85 -0.22 6.89
C PHE A 178 -9.97 0.22 5.71
N ASP A 179 -10.29 1.37 5.10
CA ASP A 179 -9.57 1.87 3.94
C ASP A 179 -8.19 2.44 4.31
N VAL A 180 -8.01 2.91 5.55
CA VAL A 180 -6.69 3.30 6.08
C VAL A 180 -5.79 2.07 6.18
N VAL A 181 -6.26 1.00 6.82
CA VAL A 181 -5.47 -0.25 6.92
C VAL A 181 -5.12 -0.80 5.54
N ARG A 182 -6.06 -0.76 4.61
CA ARG A 182 -5.84 -1.15 3.22
C ARG A 182 -4.74 -0.32 2.55
N LEU A 183 -4.78 1.00 2.71
CA LEU A 183 -3.77 1.93 2.19
C LEU A 183 -2.37 1.61 2.74
N LEU A 184 -2.28 1.35 4.04
CA LEU A 184 -1.03 0.98 4.70
C LEU A 184 -0.45 -0.33 4.15
N VAL A 185 -1.28 -1.35 3.94
CA VAL A 185 -0.86 -2.63 3.36
C VAL A 185 -0.38 -2.46 1.91
N ILE A 186 -1.09 -1.66 1.08
CA ILE A 186 -0.64 -1.35 -0.29
C ILE A 186 0.72 -0.63 -0.25
N SER A 187 0.88 0.33 0.66
CA SER A 187 2.14 1.07 0.81
C SER A 187 3.31 0.14 1.17
N LEU A 188 3.10 -0.82 2.08
CA LEU A 188 4.11 -1.83 2.44
C LEU A 188 4.42 -2.79 1.29
N LEU A 189 3.41 -3.21 0.52
CA LEU A 189 3.60 -4.03 -0.67
C LEU A 189 4.41 -3.27 -1.72
N ARG A 190 4.06 -2.00 -1.95
CA ARG A 190 4.76 -1.12 -2.89
C ARG A 190 6.19 -0.83 -2.45
N ALA A 191 6.42 -0.67 -1.15
CA ALA A 191 7.75 -0.54 -0.56
C ALA A 191 8.59 -1.84 -0.63
N GLY A 192 8.04 -2.94 -1.17
CA GLY A 192 8.73 -4.22 -1.27
C GLY A 192 8.94 -4.93 0.07
N LYS A 193 8.22 -4.54 1.12
CA LYS A 193 8.34 -5.13 2.46
C LYS A 193 7.38 -6.29 2.71
N LEU A 194 6.37 -6.44 1.85
CA LEU A 194 5.40 -7.52 1.93
C LEU A 194 5.37 -8.36 0.65
N GLU A 195 5.08 -9.63 0.82
CA GLU A 195 4.56 -10.51 -0.21
C GLU A 195 3.05 -10.68 0.01
N ALA A 196 2.27 -10.44 -1.02
CA ALA A 196 0.83 -10.61 -0.99
C ALA A 196 0.40 -11.77 -1.87
N THR A 197 -0.53 -12.60 -1.40
CA THR A 197 -1.10 -13.71 -2.18
C THR A 197 -2.62 -13.54 -2.23
N SER A 198 -3.19 -13.56 -3.43
CA SER A 198 -4.63 -13.51 -3.66
C SER A 198 -5.04 -14.66 -4.59
N LYS A 199 -6.10 -15.40 -4.23
CA LYS A 199 -6.58 -16.56 -5.01
C LYS A 199 -5.49 -17.58 -5.35
N GLY A 200 -4.51 -17.76 -4.47
CA GLY A 200 -3.38 -18.69 -4.69
C GLY A 200 -2.28 -18.16 -5.59
N GLN A 201 -2.37 -16.93 -6.08
CA GLN A 201 -1.34 -16.27 -6.89
C GLN A 201 -0.60 -15.23 -6.07
N VAL A 202 0.72 -15.20 -6.20
CA VAL A 202 1.57 -14.16 -5.60
C VAL A 202 1.45 -12.89 -6.44
N LEU A 203 1.18 -11.78 -5.77
CA LEU A 203 1.14 -10.45 -6.38
C LEU A 203 2.57 -9.90 -6.42
N GLU A 204 3.18 -9.89 -7.58
CA GLU A 204 4.59 -9.51 -7.76
C GLU A 204 4.82 -8.01 -7.57
N SER A 205 3.84 -7.19 -7.92
CA SER A 205 3.92 -5.73 -7.82
C SER A 205 2.59 -5.14 -7.38
N ALA A 206 2.64 -4.08 -6.57
CA ALA A 206 1.46 -3.29 -6.20
C ALA A 206 0.83 -2.56 -7.41
N LEU A 207 1.59 -2.35 -8.47
CA LEU A 207 1.15 -1.69 -9.71
C LEU A 207 0.48 -2.65 -10.69
N SER A 208 0.50 -3.97 -10.42
CA SER A 208 -0.10 -4.98 -11.30
C SER A 208 -1.63 -4.88 -11.34
N LEU A 209 -2.24 -5.33 -12.43
CA LEU A 209 -3.70 -5.37 -12.59
C LEU A 209 -4.35 -6.29 -11.53
N GLU A 210 -3.70 -7.39 -11.21
CA GLU A 210 -4.13 -8.37 -10.19
C GLU A 210 -4.12 -7.75 -8.79
N ALA A 211 -3.08 -6.99 -8.44
CA ALA A 211 -3.01 -6.24 -7.19
C ALA A 211 -4.14 -5.21 -7.14
N ARG A 212 -4.32 -4.42 -8.20
CA ARG A 212 -5.39 -3.43 -8.28
C ARG A 212 -6.78 -4.06 -8.06
N ASN A 213 -7.07 -5.18 -8.73
CA ASN A 213 -8.33 -5.90 -8.54
C ASN A 213 -8.50 -6.41 -7.11
N THR A 214 -7.43 -6.92 -6.50
CA THR A 214 -7.47 -7.42 -5.12
C THR A 214 -7.71 -6.30 -4.12
N PHE A 215 -6.99 -5.20 -4.25
CA PHE A 215 -7.06 -4.10 -3.28
C PHE A 215 -8.24 -3.15 -3.49
N THR A 216 -8.90 -3.14 -4.63
CA THR A 216 -10.15 -2.37 -4.83
C THR A 216 -11.42 -3.13 -4.45
N ASN A 217 -11.35 -4.45 -4.32
CA ASN A 217 -12.47 -5.29 -3.92
C ASN A 217 -12.35 -5.70 -2.44
N ASN A 218 -13.33 -5.31 -1.61
CA ASN A 218 -13.34 -5.56 -0.18
C ASN A 218 -13.22 -7.06 0.18
N ASN A 219 -13.91 -7.93 -0.56
CA ASN A 219 -13.90 -9.36 -0.29
C ASN A 219 -12.55 -10.00 -0.67
N LEU A 220 -11.98 -9.61 -1.80
CA LEU A 220 -10.67 -10.09 -2.23
C LEU A 220 -9.56 -9.63 -1.29
N PHE A 221 -9.59 -8.36 -0.87
CA PHE A 221 -8.64 -7.85 0.12
C PHE A 221 -8.72 -8.61 1.44
N ARG A 222 -9.92 -8.82 1.98
CA ARG A 222 -10.11 -9.57 3.23
C ARG A 222 -9.60 -11.01 3.16
N GLN A 223 -9.65 -11.63 1.98
CA GLN A 223 -9.17 -13.00 1.75
C GLN A 223 -7.68 -13.07 1.38
N ALA A 224 -7.11 -11.97 0.93
CA ALA A 224 -5.68 -11.92 0.60
C ALA A 224 -4.84 -12.19 1.85
N SER A 225 -3.71 -12.85 1.67
CA SER A 225 -2.73 -13.15 2.72
C SER A 225 -1.45 -12.37 2.50
N PHE A 226 -0.84 -11.97 3.60
CA PHE A 226 0.36 -11.14 3.61
C PHE A 226 1.45 -11.80 4.44
N ARG A 227 2.68 -11.73 3.96
CA ARG A 227 3.86 -12.21 4.66
C ARG A 227 4.96 -11.15 4.57
N PRO A 228 5.84 -11.06 5.57
CA PRO A 228 7.06 -10.27 5.42
C PRO A 228 7.83 -10.77 4.21
N LYS A 229 8.17 -9.85 3.33
CA LYS A 229 9.14 -10.16 2.28
C LYS A 229 10.51 -9.91 2.90
N VAL A 230 11.36 -10.94 2.94
CA VAL A 230 12.79 -10.76 3.18
C VAL A 230 13.31 -10.08 1.92
N GLY A 231 13.10 -8.78 1.86
CA GLY A 231 13.43 -7.98 0.69
C GLY A 231 14.86 -7.50 0.76
N LEU A 232 15.33 -6.97 -0.38
CA LEU A 232 16.55 -6.21 -0.49
C LEU A 232 16.65 -5.15 0.61
N GLU A 233 17.77 -5.09 1.27
CA GLU A 233 18.10 -3.95 2.11
C GLU A 233 18.00 -2.67 1.26
N PHE A 234 17.46 -1.61 1.84
CA PHE A 234 17.29 -0.34 1.14
C PHE A 234 18.62 0.19 0.56
N THR A 235 19.75 -0.10 1.21
CA THR A 235 21.10 0.17 0.74
C THR A 235 21.34 -0.38 -0.66
N ASN A 236 20.91 -1.62 -0.94
CA ASN A 236 21.06 -2.22 -2.27
C ASN A 236 20.28 -1.48 -3.37
N ILE A 237 19.13 -0.88 -3.01
CA ILE A 237 18.33 -0.08 -3.95
C ILE A 237 19.01 1.26 -4.22
N VAL A 238 19.55 1.90 -3.18
CA VAL A 238 20.34 3.14 -3.31
C VAL A 238 21.58 2.90 -4.16
N ASP A 239 22.36 1.86 -3.83
CA ASP A 239 23.55 1.48 -4.58
C ASP A 239 23.23 1.23 -6.06
N ALA A 240 22.13 0.51 -6.34
CA ALA A 240 21.71 0.26 -7.70
C ALA A 240 21.32 1.54 -8.45
N ALA A 241 20.69 2.49 -7.79
CA ALA A 241 20.34 3.79 -8.37
C ALA A 241 21.60 4.63 -8.68
N ASP A 242 22.59 4.60 -7.81
CA ASP A 242 23.87 5.27 -8.01
C ASP A 242 24.69 4.61 -9.14
N HIS A 243 24.76 3.27 -9.13
CA HIS A 243 25.39 2.50 -10.21
C HIS A 243 24.68 2.70 -11.55
N PHE A 244 23.34 2.80 -11.55
CA PHE A 244 22.56 3.07 -12.75
C PHE A 244 22.95 4.44 -13.37
N LYS A 245 23.09 5.47 -12.54
CA LYS A 245 23.57 6.78 -12.99
C LYS A 245 24.99 6.69 -13.53
N GLU A 246 25.86 5.92 -12.89
CA GLU A 246 27.24 5.73 -13.31
C GLU A 246 27.35 4.99 -14.65
N VAL A 247 26.54 3.98 -14.89
CA VAL A 247 26.58 3.16 -16.12
C VAL A 247 25.88 3.84 -17.29
N PHE A 248 24.66 4.36 -17.06
CA PHE A 248 23.77 4.83 -18.12
C PHE A 248 23.71 6.36 -18.24
N GLY A 249 24.29 7.10 -17.27
CA GLY A 249 24.25 8.57 -17.25
C GLY A 249 22.86 9.15 -16.96
N LYS A 250 21.93 8.35 -16.46
CA LYS A 250 20.54 8.71 -16.19
C LYS A 250 20.22 8.50 -14.72
N GLU A 251 19.24 9.22 -14.20
CA GLU A 251 18.74 9.00 -12.84
C GLU A 251 17.43 8.22 -12.86
N VAL A 252 17.26 7.33 -11.90
CA VAL A 252 15.98 6.68 -11.66
C VAL A 252 15.01 7.68 -10.99
N SER A 253 13.72 7.60 -11.31
CA SER A 253 12.72 8.53 -10.80
C SER A 253 12.52 8.40 -9.28
N GLU A 254 12.61 7.19 -8.75
CA GLU A 254 12.34 6.89 -7.36
C GLU A 254 13.19 5.71 -6.85
N LEU A 255 13.45 5.73 -5.52
CA LEU A 255 14.16 4.65 -4.82
C LEU A 255 13.17 3.56 -4.36
N GLU A 256 12.46 3.00 -5.32
CA GLU A 256 11.59 1.83 -5.13
C GLU A 256 12.13 0.64 -5.91
N GLN A 257 12.04 -0.55 -5.32
CA GLN A 257 12.55 -1.78 -5.92
C GLN A 257 12.01 -2.02 -7.34
N GLY A 258 10.69 -1.87 -7.53
CA GLY A 258 10.02 -2.07 -8.81
C GLY A 258 10.45 -1.04 -9.86
N VAL A 259 10.58 0.23 -9.47
CA VAL A 259 10.98 1.33 -10.36
C VAL A 259 12.42 1.17 -10.82
N VAL A 260 13.34 0.86 -9.88
CA VAL A 260 14.76 0.63 -10.20
C VAL A 260 14.92 -0.60 -11.10
N ALA A 261 14.27 -1.71 -10.78
CA ALA A 261 14.34 -2.93 -11.60
C ALA A 261 13.76 -2.72 -13.01
N HIS A 262 12.68 -1.95 -13.14
CA HIS A 262 12.09 -1.61 -14.44
C HIS A 262 13.04 -0.74 -15.28
N ALA A 263 13.57 0.34 -14.69
CA ALA A 263 14.52 1.21 -15.35
C ALA A 263 15.78 0.46 -15.84
N LEU A 264 16.30 -0.46 -15.00
CA LEU A 264 17.41 -1.34 -15.39
C LEU A 264 17.09 -2.18 -16.62
N ARG A 265 15.92 -2.83 -16.65
CA ARG A 265 15.52 -3.69 -17.77
C ARG A 265 15.35 -2.90 -19.06
N GLU A 266 14.80 -1.69 -18.98
CA GLU A 266 14.63 -0.81 -20.16
C GLU A 266 15.97 -0.37 -20.73
N GLU A 267 16.88 0.14 -19.88
CA GLU A 267 18.18 0.60 -20.39
C GLU A 267 19.03 -0.57 -20.90
N ILE A 268 19.05 -1.71 -20.22
CA ILE A 268 19.74 -2.91 -20.71
C ILE A 268 19.17 -3.35 -22.06
N HIS A 269 17.86 -3.29 -22.26
CA HIS A 269 17.25 -3.66 -23.54
C HIS A 269 17.72 -2.74 -24.70
N ARG A 270 17.97 -1.46 -24.43
CA ARG A 270 18.46 -0.51 -25.44
C ARG A 270 19.87 -0.85 -25.93
N PHE A 271 20.72 -1.36 -25.05
CA PHE A 271 22.11 -1.71 -25.40
C PHE A 271 22.26 -3.15 -25.91
N ASP A 272 21.31 -4.05 -25.60
CA ASP A 272 21.39 -5.48 -25.90
C ASP A 272 21.63 -5.75 -27.39
N GLN A 273 20.86 -5.14 -28.29
CA GLN A 273 20.97 -5.36 -29.72
C GLN A 273 22.32 -4.91 -30.29
N GLY A 274 22.76 -3.69 -29.97
CA GLY A 274 24.03 -3.18 -30.48
C GLY A 274 25.24 -3.97 -29.99
N LEU A 275 25.23 -4.39 -28.73
CA LEU A 275 26.28 -5.25 -28.17
C LEU A 275 26.27 -6.65 -28.80
N GLN A 276 25.08 -7.22 -29.07
CA GLN A 276 24.95 -8.51 -29.74
C GLN A 276 25.48 -8.47 -31.18
N GLU A 277 25.20 -7.40 -31.92
CA GLU A 277 25.72 -7.17 -33.28
C GLU A 277 27.23 -7.05 -33.26
N THR A 278 27.80 -6.25 -32.34
CA THR A 278 29.24 -6.11 -32.17
C THR A 278 29.91 -7.44 -31.79
N TYR A 279 29.32 -8.17 -30.83
CA TYR A 279 29.80 -9.50 -30.45
C TYR A 279 29.85 -10.46 -31.65
N THR A 280 28.78 -10.50 -32.43
CA THR A 280 28.68 -11.36 -33.62
C THR A 280 29.77 -11.02 -34.62
N THR A 281 30.02 -9.73 -34.88
CA THR A 281 31.09 -9.27 -35.78
C THR A 281 32.47 -9.66 -35.27
N LEU A 282 32.74 -9.52 -33.96
CA LEU A 282 34.03 -9.92 -33.39
C LEU A 282 34.27 -11.44 -33.56
N VAL A 283 33.23 -12.26 -33.30
CA VAL A 283 33.31 -13.73 -33.45
C VAL A 283 33.53 -14.12 -34.92
N GLN A 284 32.76 -13.56 -35.85
CA GLN A 284 32.86 -13.85 -37.28
C GLN A 284 34.25 -13.53 -37.86
N HIS A 285 34.83 -12.45 -37.38
CA HIS A 285 36.15 -12.04 -37.84
C HIS A 285 37.31 -12.49 -36.94
N SER A 286 37.03 -13.38 -35.94
CA SER A 286 38.03 -13.87 -34.98
C SER A 286 38.85 -12.75 -34.33
N LEU A 287 38.19 -11.68 -33.93
CA LEU A 287 38.78 -10.52 -33.28
C LEU A 287 38.81 -10.68 -31.75
N PRO A 288 39.83 -10.13 -31.09
CA PRO A 288 39.91 -10.20 -29.62
C PRO A 288 38.80 -9.37 -28.93
N GLY A 289 38.41 -9.78 -27.73
CA GLY A 289 37.44 -9.02 -26.91
C GLY A 289 36.00 -9.63 -26.96
N ALA A 290 35.73 -10.62 -27.78
CA ALA A 290 34.43 -11.30 -27.87
C ALA A 290 33.98 -11.86 -26.51
N GLU A 291 34.88 -12.46 -25.73
CA GLU A 291 34.54 -13.05 -24.41
C GLU A 291 34.03 -12.02 -23.39
N VAL A 292 34.57 -10.78 -23.39
CA VAL A 292 34.12 -9.73 -22.52
C VAL A 292 32.67 -9.33 -22.83
N LEU A 293 32.35 -9.17 -24.12
CA LEU A 293 30.99 -8.86 -24.56
C LEU A 293 30.02 -10.00 -24.30
N ARG A 294 30.48 -11.24 -24.46
CA ARG A 294 29.68 -12.44 -24.14
C ARG A 294 29.27 -12.47 -22.67
N THR A 295 30.23 -12.27 -21.77
CA THR A 295 29.97 -12.24 -20.32
C THR A 295 28.97 -11.14 -19.99
N ALA A 296 29.13 -9.95 -20.55
CA ALA A 296 28.19 -8.84 -20.32
C ALA A 296 26.78 -9.13 -20.85
N LEU A 297 26.67 -9.73 -22.04
CA LEU A 297 25.39 -10.14 -22.61
C LEU A 297 24.69 -11.21 -21.75
N ASP A 298 25.43 -12.15 -21.19
CA ASP A 298 24.88 -13.16 -20.29
C ASP A 298 24.42 -12.54 -18.96
N GLN A 299 25.16 -11.57 -18.40
CA GLN A 299 24.77 -10.78 -17.24
C GLN A 299 23.50 -9.96 -17.53
N MET A 300 23.42 -9.28 -18.66
CA MET A 300 22.25 -8.53 -19.10
C MET A 300 21.00 -9.42 -19.20
N ARG A 301 21.14 -10.63 -19.77
CA ARG A 301 20.06 -11.61 -19.84
C ARG A 301 19.60 -12.05 -18.46
N ALA A 302 20.53 -12.31 -17.54
CA ALA A 302 20.22 -12.67 -16.16
C ALA A 302 19.44 -11.57 -15.44
N ILE A 303 19.84 -10.30 -15.59
CA ILE A 303 19.15 -9.15 -14.99
C ILE A 303 17.74 -9.00 -15.58
N ARG A 304 17.55 -9.19 -16.88
CA ARG A 304 16.23 -9.09 -17.52
C ARG A 304 15.28 -10.21 -17.14
N ALA A 305 15.79 -11.44 -17.00
CA ALA A 305 14.99 -12.63 -16.69
C ALA A 305 14.73 -12.81 -15.19
N GLY A 306 15.55 -12.23 -14.32
CA GLY A 306 15.45 -12.35 -12.88
C GLY A 306 14.23 -11.61 -12.30
N LYS A 307 13.81 -11.99 -11.10
CA LYS A 307 12.86 -11.19 -10.30
C LYS A 307 13.50 -9.84 -9.98
N GLU A 308 12.68 -8.86 -9.57
CA GLU A 308 13.15 -7.48 -9.28
C GLU A 308 14.34 -7.44 -8.33
N GLU A 309 14.26 -8.18 -7.23
CA GLU A 309 15.33 -8.28 -6.24
C GLU A 309 16.63 -8.84 -6.86
N GLN A 310 16.51 -9.93 -7.62
CA GLN A 310 17.64 -10.58 -8.23
C GLN A 310 18.26 -9.72 -9.34
N ALA A 311 17.43 -8.96 -10.06
CA ALA A 311 17.90 -8.01 -11.07
C ALA A 311 18.78 -6.92 -10.43
N ILE A 312 18.34 -6.35 -9.31
CA ILE A 312 19.08 -5.33 -8.58
C ILE A 312 20.39 -5.89 -8.01
N LEU A 313 20.34 -7.05 -7.35
CA LEU A 313 21.55 -7.67 -6.77
C LEU A 313 22.56 -8.05 -7.87
N SER A 314 22.10 -8.64 -8.97
CA SER A 314 22.96 -9.01 -10.10
C SER A 314 23.58 -7.77 -10.75
N PHE A 315 22.83 -6.69 -10.88
CA PHE A 315 23.35 -5.43 -11.40
C PHE A 315 24.40 -4.83 -10.48
N ASN A 316 24.12 -4.74 -9.17
CA ASN A 316 25.11 -4.25 -8.19
C ASN A 316 26.40 -5.04 -8.17
N ALA A 317 26.32 -6.34 -8.41
CA ALA A 317 27.51 -7.21 -8.47
C ALA A 317 28.32 -7.01 -9.74
N SER A 318 27.70 -6.63 -10.87
CA SER A 318 28.34 -6.63 -12.20
C SER A 318 28.43 -5.23 -12.86
N TYR A 319 28.01 -4.16 -12.21
CA TYR A 319 27.87 -2.84 -12.85
C TYR A 319 29.18 -2.30 -13.47
N LYS A 320 30.34 -2.56 -12.86
CA LYS A 320 31.64 -2.10 -13.38
C LYS A 320 31.97 -2.80 -14.68
N GLU A 321 31.76 -4.11 -14.72
CA GLU A 321 32.01 -4.95 -15.90
C GLU A 321 31.05 -4.55 -17.03
N LEU A 322 29.76 -4.35 -16.70
CA LEU A 322 28.75 -3.87 -17.63
C LEU A 322 29.07 -2.49 -18.19
N LYS A 323 29.50 -1.56 -17.35
CA LYS A 323 29.92 -0.21 -17.77
C LYS A 323 31.06 -0.26 -18.80
N GLU A 324 32.11 -1.04 -18.50
CA GLU A 324 33.23 -1.21 -19.41
C GLU A 324 32.82 -1.90 -20.70
N ALA A 325 32.01 -2.94 -20.63
CA ALA A 325 31.55 -3.69 -21.79
C ALA A 325 30.64 -2.85 -22.69
N ILE A 326 29.71 -2.05 -22.13
CA ILE A 326 28.85 -1.13 -22.87
C ILE A 326 29.68 -0.08 -23.59
N LYS A 327 30.62 0.56 -22.87
CA LYS A 327 31.50 1.57 -23.44
C LYS A 327 32.33 0.99 -24.59
N ARG A 328 33.05 -0.11 -24.32
CA ARG A 328 33.91 -0.77 -25.31
C ARG A 328 33.12 -1.35 -26.47
N GLY A 329 31.97 -1.94 -26.22
CA GLY A 329 31.09 -2.47 -27.27
C GLY A 329 30.55 -1.38 -28.19
N SER A 330 30.18 -0.22 -27.63
CA SER A 330 29.74 0.92 -28.43
C SER A 330 30.87 1.52 -29.26
N GLU A 331 32.07 1.67 -28.69
CA GLU A 331 33.27 2.14 -29.42
C GLU A 331 33.61 1.17 -30.57
N LEU A 332 33.67 -0.12 -30.30
CA LEU A 332 33.92 -1.17 -31.29
C LEU A 332 32.86 -1.23 -32.39
N GLY A 333 31.58 -1.09 -32.03
CA GLY A 333 30.47 -1.09 -32.99
C GLY A 333 30.55 0.09 -33.98
N GLN A 334 31.03 1.24 -33.54
CA GLN A 334 31.26 2.37 -34.41
C GLN A 334 32.52 2.18 -35.33
N GLU A 335 33.53 1.52 -34.80
CA GLU A 335 34.78 1.30 -35.49
C GLU A 335 34.72 0.12 -36.47
N LEU A 336 33.98 -0.93 -36.22
CA LEU A 336 33.84 -2.13 -37.03
C LEU A 336 32.84 -1.96 -38.20
N ASN A 337 33.07 -0.91 -39.01
CA ASN A 337 32.27 -0.70 -40.21
C ASN A 337 32.79 -1.55 -41.38
N GLU A 338 32.00 -1.68 -42.44
CA GLU A 338 32.32 -2.54 -43.61
C GLU A 338 33.70 -2.21 -44.22
N THR A 339 34.06 -0.92 -44.32
CA THR A 339 35.35 -0.49 -44.91
C THR A 339 36.55 -1.01 -44.11
N ARG A 340 36.49 -0.84 -42.78
CA ARG A 340 37.56 -1.30 -41.87
C ARG A 340 37.65 -2.84 -41.81
N LEU A 341 36.50 -3.55 -41.88
CA LEU A 341 36.48 -5.00 -41.96
C LEU A 341 37.10 -5.54 -43.24
N VAL A 342 36.89 -4.89 -44.40
CA VAL A 342 37.53 -5.19 -45.66
C VAL A 342 39.05 -4.94 -45.59
N ASP A 343 39.47 -3.82 -45.00
CA ASP A 343 40.88 -3.49 -44.82
C ASP A 343 41.58 -4.47 -43.87
N LEU A 344 40.91 -4.87 -42.81
CA LEU A 344 41.40 -5.92 -41.90
C LEU A 344 41.57 -7.26 -42.61
N ALA A 345 40.61 -7.65 -43.45
CA ALA A 345 40.71 -8.89 -44.24
C ALA A 345 41.89 -8.84 -45.26
N ARG A 346 42.09 -7.68 -45.87
CA ARG A 346 43.27 -7.47 -46.77
C ARG A 346 44.59 -7.55 -46.01
N ALA A 347 44.68 -6.89 -44.84
CA ALA A 347 45.88 -6.93 -43.99
C ALA A 347 46.20 -8.38 -43.53
N ARG A 348 45.19 -9.14 -43.07
CA ARG A 348 45.38 -10.54 -42.71
C ARG A 348 45.88 -11.37 -43.87
N LYS A 349 45.24 -11.25 -45.02
CA LYS A 349 45.69 -11.97 -46.24
C LYS A 349 47.13 -11.61 -46.61
N ALA A 350 47.52 -10.34 -46.49
CA ALA A 350 48.89 -9.91 -46.74
C ALA A 350 49.89 -10.52 -45.73
N ILE A 351 49.52 -10.54 -44.44
CA ILE A 351 50.34 -11.19 -43.39
C ILE A 351 50.48 -12.69 -43.65
N ASP A 352 49.36 -13.38 -43.87
CA ASP A 352 49.36 -14.84 -44.11
C ASP A 352 50.16 -15.22 -45.36
N GLN A 353 50.19 -14.37 -46.39
CA GLN A 353 50.90 -14.64 -47.63
C GLN A 353 52.37 -14.19 -47.62
N LEU A 354 52.69 -13.08 -46.96
CA LEU A 354 54.03 -12.49 -46.99
C LEU A 354 54.89 -12.92 -45.78
N TRP A 355 54.29 -13.21 -44.63
CA TRP A 355 55.04 -13.58 -43.42
C TRP A 355 55.84 -14.87 -43.56
N PRO A 356 55.34 -15.95 -44.19
CA PRO A 356 56.13 -17.15 -44.42
C PRO A 356 57.35 -16.84 -45.32
N CYS A 357 57.20 -16.00 -46.31
CA CYS A 357 58.31 -15.62 -47.21
C CYS A 357 59.43 -14.81 -46.53
N LEU A 358 59.09 -14.08 -45.47
CA LEU A 358 60.07 -13.29 -44.69
C LEU A 358 60.78 -14.13 -43.60
N GLN A 359 60.27 -15.32 -43.26
CA GLN A 359 60.91 -16.22 -42.31
C GLN A 359 61.91 -17.19 -42.98
N GLU A 360 61.89 -17.29 -44.31
CA GLU A 360 62.81 -18.14 -45.08
C GLU A 360 64.08 -17.38 -45.53
N GLU A 361 64.22 -16.09 -45.27
CA GLU A 361 65.46 -15.30 -45.40
C GLU A 361 66.12 -15.15 -43.98
#